data_812633709d5e16552f9930527a76df76
#
_entry.id   812633709d5e16552f9930527a76df76
#
_cell.length_a   1.000
_cell.length_b   1.000
_cell.length_c   1.000
_cell.angle_alpha   90.00
_cell.angle_beta   90.00
_cell.angle_gamma   90.00
#
_symmetry.space_group_name_H-M   'P 1'
#
loop_
_entity.id
_entity.type
_entity.pdbx_description
1 polymer ?
#
loop_
_entity_poly.entity_id
_entity_poly.type
_entity_poly.pdbx_seq_one_letter_code
_entity_poly.pdbx_strand_id
1 'polypeptide(L)'
;MDDKTKNSIENEINNNEVCLFMKGTPDAPQCGFSMAVSNMLKILEVNFKGVNVLENEKLRQGIKEFSDWPTIPQLYIKKEFVGGCDIVKEMYENGELKKVLEDKGINFKK
;
A
#
# COMPACT_ATOMS: atom_id res chain seq x y z
N MET A 1 13.78 14.46 3.09
CA MET A 1 13.85 13.35 2.08
C MET A 1 14.61 13.84 0.86
N ASP A 2 15.56 13.05 0.37
CA ASP A 2 16.31 13.44 -0.80
C ASP A 2 15.50 13.19 -2.10
N ASP A 3 15.95 13.82 -3.20
CA ASP A 3 15.26 13.73 -4.48
C ASP A 3 15.22 12.29 -5.03
N LYS A 4 16.28 11.53 -4.80
CA LYS A 4 16.36 10.14 -5.27
C LYS A 4 15.29 9.29 -4.60
N THR A 5 15.11 9.44 -3.29
CA THR A 5 14.10 8.72 -2.52
C THR A 5 12.69 9.13 -2.95
N LYS A 6 12.46 10.44 -3.10
CA LYS A 6 11.17 10.96 -3.55
C LYS A 6 10.81 10.43 -4.94
N ASN A 7 11.76 10.44 -5.87
CA ASN A 7 11.55 9.93 -7.22
C ASN A 7 11.24 8.43 -7.22
N SER A 8 11.92 7.68 -6.36
CA SER A 8 11.68 6.24 -6.22
C SER A 8 10.25 5.96 -5.75
N ILE A 9 9.77 6.70 -4.75
CA ILE A 9 8.41 6.58 -4.23
C ILE A 9 7.39 6.93 -5.33
N GLU A 10 7.60 8.06 -5.99
CA GLU A 10 6.69 8.52 -7.04
C GLU A 10 6.63 7.53 -8.21
N ASN A 11 7.77 6.93 -8.59
CA ASN A 11 7.82 5.94 -9.66
C ASN A 11 6.99 4.69 -9.30
N GLU A 12 7.10 4.22 -8.07
CA GLU A 12 6.33 3.05 -7.63
C GLU A 12 4.82 3.35 -7.68
N ILE A 13 4.42 4.50 -7.17
CA ILE A 13 3.01 4.91 -7.12
C ILE A 13 2.47 5.17 -8.53
N ASN A 14 3.25 5.81 -9.39
CA ASN A 14 2.82 6.17 -10.74
C ASN A 14 2.74 4.98 -11.68
N ASN A 15 3.57 3.97 -11.49
CA ASN A 15 3.67 2.81 -12.38
C ASN A 15 2.80 1.63 -11.95
N ASN A 16 2.16 1.71 -10.81
CA ASN A 16 1.32 0.62 -10.29
C ASN A 16 -0.02 1.16 -9.82
N GLU A 17 -1.10 0.60 -10.35
CA GLU A 17 -2.44 1.05 -9.97
C GLU A 17 -2.73 0.85 -8.49
N VAL A 18 -2.25 -0.25 -7.92
CA VAL A 18 -2.35 -0.52 -6.49
C VAL A 18 -0.94 -0.79 -5.97
N CYS A 19 -0.53 0.01 -5.01
CA CYS A 19 0.83 -0.03 -4.46
C CYS A 19 0.76 -0.07 -2.93
N LEU A 20 1.41 -1.07 -2.35
CA LEU A 20 1.45 -1.24 -0.91
C LEU A 20 2.89 -1.14 -0.42
N PHE A 21 3.18 -0.07 0.33
CA PHE A 21 4.46 0.06 1.03
C PHE A 21 4.35 -0.72 2.33
N MET A 22 5.19 -1.74 2.49
CA MET A 22 5.05 -2.72 3.56
C MET A 22 6.39 -3.14 4.13
N LYS A 23 6.37 -3.77 5.28
CA LYS A 23 7.55 -4.41 5.87
C LYS A 23 7.59 -5.85 5.41
N GLY A 24 8.61 -6.18 4.63
CA GLY A 24 8.73 -7.46 3.94
C GLY A 24 8.10 -7.43 2.56
N THR A 25 7.75 -8.60 2.05
CA THR A 25 7.15 -8.76 0.73
C THR A 25 5.76 -9.40 0.87
N PRO A 26 4.91 -9.35 -0.18
CA PRO A 26 3.62 -10.04 -0.12
C PRO A 26 3.71 -11.53 0.17
N ASP A 27 4.81 -12.18 -0.27
CA ASP A 27 5.03 -13.61 -0.03
C ASP A 27 5.65 -13.89 1.33
N ALA A 28 6.35 -12.89 1.90
CA ALA A 28 7.04 -13.05 3.19
C ALA A 28 6.94 -11.75 4.02
N PRO A 29 5.74 -11.41 4.50
CA PRO A 29 5.57 -10.21 5.33
C PRO A 29 6.35 -10.32 6.64
N GLN A 30 6.97 -9.22 7.06
CA GLN A 30 7.78 -9.18 8.27
C GLN A 30 7.10 -8.43 9.43
N CYS A 31 5.81 -8.13 9.29
CA CYS A 31 5.04 -7.38 10.27
C CYS A 31 3.58 -7.81 10.16
N GLY A 32 2.92 -8.02 11.30
CA GLY A 32 1.53 -8.45 11.34
C GLY A 32 0.57 -7.49 10.65
N PHE A 33 0.84 -6.18 10.75
CA PHE A 33 0.01 -5.17 10.10
C PHE A 33 0.17 -5.20 8.58
N SER A 34 1.41 -5.37 8.10
CA SER A 34 1.70 -5.51 6.66
C SER A 34 1.08 -6.80 6.11
N MET A 35 1.17 -7.89 6.87
CA MET A 35 0.56 -9.17 6.49
C MET A 35 -0.95 -9.03 6.35
N ALA A 36 -1.61 -8.35 7.29
CA ALA A 36 -3.06 -8.17 7.28
C ALA A 36 -3.53 -7.47 6.01
N VAL A 37 -2.91 -6.33 5.65
CA VAL A 37 -3.30 -5.59 4.44
C VAL A 37 -2.99 -6.38 3.18
N SER A 38 -1.82 -7.00 3.11
CA SER A 38 -1.44 -7.83 1.98
C SER A 38 -2.45 -8.97 1.77
N ASN A 39 -2.85 -9.64 2.85
CA ASN A 39 -3.82 -10.72 2.78
C ASN A 39 -5.21 -10.26 2.32
N MET A 40 -5.66 -9.09 2.77
CA MET A 40 -6.94 -8.53 2.31
C MET A 40 -6.93 -8.33 0.80
N LEU A 41 -5.85 -7.78 0.26
CA LEU A 41 -5.72 -7.57 -1.18
C LEU A 41 -5.67 -8.89 -1.93
N LYS A 42 -5.00 -9.90 -1.38
CA LYS A 42 -4.95 -11.23 -1.98
C LYS A 42 -6.32 -11.91 -1.98
N ILE A 43 -7.06 -11.81 -0.88
CA ILE A 43 -8.41 -12.37 -0.77
C ILE A 43 -9.33 -11.73 -1.83
N LEU A 44 -9.20 -10.43 -2.04
CA LEU A 44 -9.96 -9.71 -3.06
C LEU A 44 -9.44 -9.93 -4.47
N GLU A 45 -8.38 -10.70 -4.63
CA GLU A 45 -7.73 -10.98 -5.92
C GLU A 45 -7.34 -9.70 -6.66
N VAL A 46 -6.85 -8.71 -5.90
CA VAL A 46 -6.33 -7.46 -6.45
C VAL A 46 -4.88 -7.67 -6.86
N ASN A 47 -4.55 -7.25 -8.08
CA ASN A 47 -3.16 -7.21 -8.52
C ASN A 47 -2.50 -5.97 -7.94
N PHE A 48 -1.47 -6.14 -7.13
CA PHE A 48 -0.80 -5.01 -6.48
C PHE A 48 0.71 -5.19 -6.41
N LYS A 49 1.42 -4.08 -6.33
CA LYS A 49 2.86 -4.05 -6.12
C LYS A 49 3.15 -3.89 -4.62
N GLY A 50 3.85 -4.85 -4.04
CA GLY A 50 4.38 -4.72 -2.68
C GLY A 50 5.77 -4.12 -2.71
N VAL A 51 5.98 -3.02 -2.00
CA VAL A 51 7.28 -2.36 -1.91
C VAL A 51 7.83 -2.58 -0.51
N ASN A 52 8.94 -3.31 -0.41
CA ASN A 52 9.55 -3.64 0.88
C ASN A 52 10.41 -2.48 1.40
N VAL A 53 9.90 -1.76 2.38
CA VAL A 53 10.61 -0.61 2.95
C VAL A 53 11.76 -1.03 3.88
N LEU A 54 11.87 -2.30 4.23
CA LEU A 54 12.98 -2.78 5.06
C LEU A 54 14.30 -2.89 4.30
N GLU A 55 14.25 -2.89 2.98
CA GLU A 55 15.46 -2.97 2.15
C GLU A 55 16.24 -1.66 2.12
N ASN A 56 15.61 -0.54 2.47
CA ASN A 56 16.23 0.77 2.37
C ASN A 56 15.66 1.71 3.43
N GLU A 57 16.49 2.10 4.39
CA GLU A 57 16.09 2.97 5.50
C GLU A 57 15.61 4.34 5.01
N LYS A 58 16.22 4.88 3.95
CA LYS A 58 15.77 6.17 3.40
C LYS A 58 14.37 6.06 2.81
N LEU A 59 14.05 4.93 2.18
CA LEU A 59 12.71 4.65 1.67
C LEU A 59 11.71 4.55 2.81
N ARG A 60 12.07 3.85 3.89
CA ARG A 60 11.22 3.67 5.06
C ARG A 60 10.85 5.01 5.69
N GLN A 61 11.84 5.88 5.90
CA GLN A 61 11.60 7.21 6.44
C GLN A 61 10.92 8.11 5.42
N GLY A 62 11.32 8.01 4.16
CA GLY A 62 10.80 8.83 3.08
C GLY A 62 9.31 8.64 2.83
N ILE A 63 8.80 7.40 2.88
CA ILE A 63 7.38 7.18 2.65
C ILE A 63 6.52 7.81 3.74
N LYS A 64 7.01 7.85 4.98
CA LYS A 64 6.30 8.50 6.09
C LYS A 64 6.22 10.01 5.88
N GLU A 65 7.33 10.62 5.42
CA GLU A 65 7.36 12.05 5.11
C GLU A 65 6.49 12.36 3.90
N PHE A 66 6.58 11.53 2.87
CA PHE A 66 5.84 11.71 1.62
C PHE A 66 4.32 11.74 1.85
N SER A 67 3.82 10.84 2.68
CA SER A 67 2.40 10.72 2.98
C SER A 67 1.95 11.58 4.16
N ASP A 68 2.88 12.12 4.92
CA ASP A 68 2.61 12.73 6.23
C ASP A 68 1.84 11.76 7.14
N TRP A 69 2.20 10.49 7.08
CA TRP A 69 1.59 9.40 7.86
C TRP A 69 2.67 8.60 8.56
N PRO A 70 2.57 8.41 9.89
CA PRO A 70 3.70 7.93 10.69
C PRO A 70 3.97 6.43 10.66
N THR A 71 3.07 5.64 10.12
CA THR A 71 3.17 4.18 10.22
C THR A 71 3.19 3.48 8.87
N ILE A 72 3.63 2.22 8.87
CA ILE A 72 3.64 1.31 7.74
C ILE A 72 2.87 0.07 8.18
N PRO A 73 2.00 -0.50 7.34
CA PRO A 73 1.89 -0.34 5.89
C PRO A 73 1.12 0.90 5.45
N GLN A 74 1.31 1.27 4.17
CA GLN A 74 0.58 2.36 3.52
C GLN A 74 0.09 1.91 2.16
N LEU A 75 -1.21 2.02 1.93
CA LEU A 75 -1.85 1.61 0.67
C LEU A 75 -2.15 2.81 -0.20
N TYR A 76 -1.77 2.71 -1.48
CA TYR A 76 -2.09 3.70 -2.51
C TYR A 76 -2.89 3.02 -3.62
N ILE A 77 -3.96 3.66 -4.06
CA ILE A 77 -4.77 3.18 -5.19
C ILE A 77 -4.91 4.33 -6.18
N LYS A 78 -4.49 4.10 -7.43
CA LYS A 78 -4.52 5.12 -8.48
C LYS A 78 -3.88 6.43 -8.00
N LYS A 79 -2.69 6.33 -7.42
CA LYS A 79 -1.87 7.46 -6.93
C LYS A 79 -2.42 8.16 -5.69
N GLU A 80 -3.56 7.71 -5.15
CA GLU A 80 -4.15 8.31 -3.96
C GLU A 80 -3.83 7.48 -2.72
N PHE A 81 -3.42 8.15 -1.65
CA PHE A 81 -3.19 7.52 -0.37
C PHE A 81 -4.54 7.09 0.23
N VAL A 82 -4.67 5.81 0.53
CA VAL A 82 -5.89 5.25 1.14
C VAL A 82 -5.78 5.25 2.66
N GLY A 83 -4.68 4.72 3.18
CA GLY A 83 -4.47 4.66 4.61
C GLY A 83 -3.56 3.52 5.04
N GLY A 84 -3.44 3.35 6.33
CA GLY A 84 -2.70 2.26 6.96
C GLY A 84 -3.59 1.07 7.28
N CYS A 85 -3.07 0.17 8.12
CA CYS A 85 -3.75 -1.09 8.42
C CYS A 85 -5.16 -0.93 8.99
N ASP A 86 -5.32 -0.06 9.99
CA ASP A 86 -6.62 0.10 10.66
C ASP A 86 -7.68 0.64 9.71
N ILE A 87 -7.31 1.64 8.90
CA ILE A 87 -8.22 2.26 7.93
C ILE A 87 -8.62 1.27 6.85
N VAL A 88 -7.63 0.57 6.28
CA VAL A 88 -7.87 -0.41 5.22
C VAL A 88 -8.73 -1.56 5.74
N LYS A 89 -8.47 -2.03 6.95
CA LYS A 89 -9.25 -3.10 7.58
C LYS A 89 -10.71 -2.68 7.75
N GLU A 90 -10.95 -1.47 8.26
CA GLU A 90 -12.29 -0.94 8.41
C GLU A 90 -13.02 -0.87 7.07
N MET A 91 -12.35 -0.35 6.05
CA MET A 91 -12.90 -0.26 4.70
C MET A 91 -13.19 -1.65 4.11
N TYR A 92 -12.33 -2.61 4.40
CA TYR A 92 -12.53 -3.99 3.97
C TYR A 92 -13.79 -4.58 4.60
N GLU A 93 -13.97 -4.38 5.91
CA GLU A 93 -15.07 -4.94 6.67
C GLU A 93 -16.43 -4.31 6.32
N ASN A 94 -16.46 -3.02 6.03
CA ASN A 94 -17.71 -2.29 5.75
C ASN A 94 -18.06 -2.18 4.27
N GLY A 95 -17.22 -2.75 3.38
CA GLY A 95 -17.48 -2.74 1.93
C GLY A 95 -16.94 -1.53 1.19
N GLU A 96 -16.38 -0.54 1.87
CA GLU A 96 -15.84 0.66 1.22
C GLU A 96 -14.63 0.35 0.34
N LEU A 97 -13.81 -0.63 0.72
CA LEU A 97 -12.63 -0.97 -0.07
C LEU A 97 -13.03 -1.50 -1.46
N LYS A 98 -14.03 -2.38 -1.51
CA LYS A 98 -14.56 -2.87 -2.78
C LYS A 98 -15.14 -1.74 -3.62
N LYS A 99 -15.83 -0.80 -2.98
CA LYS A 99 -16.41 0.34 -3.68
C LYS A 99 -15.33 1.22 -4.28
N VAL A 100 -14.26 1.51 -3.54
CA VAL A 100 -13.14 2.29 -4.04
C VAL A 100 -12.49 1.59 -5.23
N LEU A 101 -12.26 0.28 -5.14
CA LEU A 101 -11.68 -0.50 -6.23
C LEU A 101 -12.56 -0.45 -7.48
N GLU A 102 -13.86 -0.60 -7.30
CA GLU A 102 -14.82 -0.54 -8.41
C GLU A 102 -14.86 0.85 -9.04
N ASP A 103 -14.97 1.89 -8.23
CA ASP A 103 -15.04 3.28 -8.70
C ASP A 103 -13.77 3.69 -9.47
N LYS A 104 -12.63 3.12 -9.11
CA LYS A 104 -11.36 3.42 -9.77
C LYS A 104 -11.01 2.45 -10.90
N GLY A 105 -11.91 1.53 -11.21
CA GLY A 105 -11.71 0.59 -12.31
C GLY A 105 -10.66 -0.48 -12.08
N ILE A 106 -10.41 -0.84 -10.82
CA ILE A 106 -9.46 -1.89 -10.46
C ILE A 106 -10.19 -3.24 -10.45
N ASN A 107 -9.62 -4.23 -11.12
CA ASN A 107 -10.17 -5.59 -11.11
C ASN A 107 -10.00 -6.24 -9.75
N PHE A 108 -11.07 -6.85 -9.26
CA PHE A 108 -11.06 -7.58 -8.01
C PHE A 108 -12.17 -8.61 -7.97
N LYS A 109 -12.10 -9.51 -7.01
CA LYS A 109 -13.12 -10.57 -6.84
C LYS A 109 -14.38 -9.96 -6.24
N LYS A 110 -15.45 -9.99 -7.00
CA LYS A 110 -16.78 -9.54 -6.57
C LYS A 110 -17.58 -10.69 -5.98
#